data_d6ca7de14f9172a9b1f89df48c2f55e4
#
_entry.id   d6ca7de14f9172a9b1f89df48c2f55e4
#
_cell.length_a   1.000
_cell.length_b   1.000
_cell.length_c   1.000
_cell.angle_alpha   90.00
_cell.angle_beta   90.00
_cell.angle_gamma   90.00
#
_symmetry.space_group_name_H-M   'P 1'
#
loop_
_entity.id
_entity.type
_entity.pdbx_description
1 polymer ?
#
loop_
_entity_poly.entity_id
_entity_poly.type
_entity_poly.pdbx_seq_one_letter_code
_entity_poly.pdbx_strand_id
1 'polypeptide(L)'
;MAEEVKKKIRRRRKPLTEEQKAERRERLKKAREAKAPPKYVTVAPSVRALPDDHYLSLVKVRGWLKKNKLERQRLKTMIRRKQDDRKIRSDYLRIDTYCQNMDTYIRNGVWLDLFYGEDQQHKLSLIHI
;
A
#
# COMPACT_ATOMS: atom_id res chain seq x y z
N MET A 1 -8.63 -48.98 18.39
CA MET A 1 -9.13 -48.00 19.37
C MET A 1 -8.90 -46.62 18.78
N ALA A 2 -9.97 -45.87 18.53
CA ALA A 2 -9.84 -44.52 18.11
C ALA A 2 -9.28 -43.67 19.26
N GLU A 3 -8.07 -43.17 19.12
CA GLU A 3 -7.59 -42.12 19.99
C GLU A 3 -8.48 -40.92 19.80
N GLU A 4 -9.28 -40.57 20.79
CA GLU A 4 -9.99 -39.32 20.80
C GLU A 4 -8.94 -38.19 20.78
N VAL A 5 -8.79 -37.56 19.62
CA VAL A 5 -8.04 -36.31 19.52
C VAL A 5 -8.79 -35.28 20.36
N LYS A 6 -8.39 -35.09 21.59
CA LYS A 6 -8.89 -34.00 22.41
C LYS A 6 -8.59 -32.71 21.72
N LYS A 7 -9.58 -32.16 21.01
CA LYS A 7 -9.50 -30.80 20.48
C LYS A 7 -9.17 -29.87 21.63
N LYS A 8 -7.98 -29.28 21.63
CA LYS A 8 -7.63 -28.23 22.59
C LYS A 8 -8.70 -27.15 22.51
N ILE A 9 -9.60 -27.13 23.48
CA ILE A 9 -10.58 -26.06 23.61
C ILE A 9 -9.78 -24.80 23.86
N ARG A 10 -9.71 -23.92 22.87
CA ARG A 10 -9.15 -22.58 23.07
C ARG A 10 -10.03 -21.89 24.09
N ARG A 11 -9.55 -21.77 25.31
CA ARG A 11 -10.23 -20.99 26.34
C ARG A 11 -10.36 -19.56 25.79
N ARG A 12 -11.59 -19.08 25.69
CA ARG A 12 -11.83 -17.67 25.37
C ARG A 12 -11.12 -16.82 26.41
N ARG A 13 -10.24 -15.92 25.95
CA ARG A 13 -9.61 -14.96 26.85
C ARG A 13 -10.72 -14.15 27.51
N LYS A 14 -10.64 -13.98 28.82
CA LYS A 14 -11.54 -13.10 29.55
C LYS A 14 -11.47 -11.70 28.93
N PRO A 15 -12.61 -11.02 28.72
CA PRO A 15 -12.59 -9.64 28.25
C PRO A 15 -11.80 -8.78 29.22
N LEU A 16 -10.99 -7.86 28.67
CA LEU A 16 -10.19 -6.94 29.47
C LEU A 16 -11.12 -5.94 30.19
N THR A 17 -10.78 -5.63 31.46
CA THR A 17 -11.47 -4.57 32.18
C THR A 17 -11.12 -3.20 31.57
N GLU A 18 -11.93 -2.17 31.85
CA GLU A 18 -11.68 -0.81 31.35
C GLU A 18 -10.33 -0.26 31.80
N GLU A 19 -9.90 -0.57 33.02
CA GLU A 19 -8.59 -0.19 33.55
C GLU A 19 -7.46 -0.85 32.76
N GLN A 20 -7.58 -2.14 32.47
CA GLN A 20 -6.60 -2.88 31.66
C GLN A 20 -6.53 -2.36 30.22
N LYS A 21 -7.66 -1.98 29.64
CA LYS A 21 -7.70 -1.35 28.32
C LYS A 21 -7.00 0.01 28.32
N ALA A 22 -7.23 0.81 29.37
CA ALA A 22 -6.60 2.11 29.52
C ALA A 22 -5.08 1.98 29.66
N GLU A 23 -4.60 1.09 30.51
CA GLU A 23 -3.17 0.79 30.67
C GLU A 23 -2.53 0.32 29.36
N ARG A 24 -3.23 -0.51 28.62
CA ARG A 24 -2.76 -1.01 27.33
C ARG A 24 -2.65 0.10 26.29
N ARG A 25 -3.63 1.01 26.26
CA ARG A 25 -3.59 2.21 25.38
C ARG A 25 -2.40 3.11 25.73
N GLU A 26 -2.17 3.37 27.00
CA GLU A 26 -1.03 4.18 27.45
C GLU A 26 0.31 3.55 27.10
N ARG A 27 0.42 2.23 27.31
CA ARG A 27 1.63 1.48 26.95
C ARG A 27 1.91 1.54 25.46
N LEU A 28 0.90 1.36 24.63
CA LEU A 28 1.01 1.47 23.18
C LEU A 28 1.35 2.91 22.74
N LYS A 29 0.76 3.91 23.39
CA LYS A 29 1.05 5.31 23.13
C LYS A 29 2.51 5.64 23.45
N LYS A 30 2.99 5.24 24.61
CA LYS A 30 4.40 5.41 25.02
C LYS A 30 5.36 4.70 24.05
N ALA A 31 5.02 3.48 23.62
CA ALA A 31 5.83 2.75 22.65
C ALA A 31 5.89 3.44 21.30
N ARG A 32 4.80 4.05 20.83
CA ARG A 32 4.78 4.83 19.59
C ARG A 32 5.59 6.12 19.71
N GLU A 33 5.49 6.83 20.83
CA GLU A 33 6.24 8.06 21.08
C GLU A 33 7.75 7.78 21.22
N ALA A 34 8.12 6.66 21.85
CA ALA A 34 9.52 6.27 22.00
C ALA A 34 10.13 5.73 20.70
N LYS A 35 9.30 5.34 19.73
CA LYS A 35 9.75 4.85 18.43
C LYS A 35 10.29 6.01 17.60
N ALA A 36 11.55 5.90 17.16
CA ALA A 36 12.15 6.88 16.28
C ALA A 36 11.28 7.06 15.02
N PRO A 37 11.14 8.31 14.49
CA PRO A 37 10.40 8.53 13.25
C PRO A 37 10.97 7.64 12.14
N PRO A 38 10.12 7.06 11.26
CA PRO A 38 10.58 6.16 10.23
C PRO A 38 11.59 6.86 9.33
N LYS A 39 12.78 6.29 9.22
CA LYS A 39 13.79 6.76 8.27
C LYS A 39 13.30 6.38 6.87
N TYR A 40 12.97 7.38 6.06
CA TYR A 40 12.58 7.16 4.66
C TYR A 40 13.84 6.89 3.79
N VAL A 41 14.58 5.83 4.12
CA VAL A 41 15.82 5.48 3.43
C VAL A 41 15.58 5.10 1.96
N THR A 42 14.36 4.65 1.65
CA THR A 42 13.97 4.19 0.32
C THR A 42 13.32 5.26 -0.56
N VAL A 43 13.22 6.49 -0.08
CA VAL A 43 12.61 7.59 -0.82
C VAL A 43 13.69 8.52 -1.37
N ALA A 44 13.62 8.84 -2.66
CA ALA A 44 14.55 9.77 -3.30
C ALA A 44 14.46 11.17 -2.64
N PRO A 45 15.59 11.83 -2.35
CA PRO A 45 15.59 13.15 -1.74
C PRO A 45 14.84 14.21 -2.56
N SER A 46 14.87 14.14 -3.88
CA SER A 46 14.15 15.03 -4.79
C SER A 46 12.63 14.92 -4.63
N VAL A 47 12.11 13.72 -4.46
CA VAL A 47 10.68 13.47 -4.24
C VAL A 47 10.25 13.94 -2.85
N ARG A 48 11.10 13.71 -1.86
CA ARG A 48 10.85 14.13 -0.47
C ARG A 48 10.81 15.65 -0.31
N ALA A 49 11.61 16.37 -1.10
CA ALA A 49 11.68 17.82 -1.06
C ALA A 49 10.46 18.52 -1.68
N LEU A 50 9.64 17.80 -2.45
CA LEU A 50 8.44 18.36 -3.07
C LEU A 50 7.36 18.69 -2.03
N PRO A 51 6.68 19.84 -2.15
CA PRO A 51 5.56 20.17 -1.28
C PRO A 51 4.38 19.21 -1.51
N ASP A 52 3.56 19.00 -0.50
CA ASP A 52 2.44 18.04 -0.55
C ASP A 52 1.38 18.38 -1.61
N ASP A 53 1.28 19.63 -2.01
CA ASP A 53 0.38 20.10 -3.07
C ASP A 53 0.94 19.93 -4.48
N HIS A 54 2.20 19.57 -4.60
CA HIS A 54 2.80 19.29 -5.91
C HIS A 54 2.13 18.09 -6.58
N TYR A 55 1.95 18.14 -7.89
CA TYR A 55 1.24 17.10 -8.64
C TYR A 55 1.92 15.70 -8.61
N LEU A 56 3.22 15.64 -8.33
CA LEU A 56 3.98 14.40 -8.14
C LEU A 56 4.53 14.28 -6.71
N SER A 57 3.86 14.86 -5.71
CA SER A 57 4.28 14.78 -4.32
C SER A 57 4.26 13.34 -3.80
N LEU A 58 5.11 13.04 -2.84
CA LEU A 58 5.19 11.72 -2.21
C LEU A 58 3.84 11.27 -1.65
N VAL A 59 3.11 12.17 -1.00
CA VAL A 59 1.79 11.85 -0.41
C VAL A 59 0.80 11.43 -1.49
N LYS A 60 0.71 12.19 -2.57
CA LYS A 60 -0.19 11.89 -3.70
C LYS A 60 0.17 10.57 -4.36
N VAL A 61 1.44 10.39 -4.70
CA VAL A 61 1.92 9.17 -5.39
C VAL A 61 1.72 7.93 -4.52
N ARG A 62 1.97 8.01 -3.23
CA ARG A 62 1.69 6.90 -2.31
C ARG A 62 0.21 6.53 -2.26
N GLY A 63 -0.67 7.52 -2.23
CA GLY A 63 -2.13 7.30 -2.29
C GLY A 63 -2.53 6.59 -3.58
N TRP A 64 -2.03 7.04 -4.72
CA TRP A 64 -2.28 6.41 -6.02
C TRP A 64 -1.74 4.99 -6.09
N LEU A 65 -0.53 4.78 -5.60
CA LEU A 65 0.09 3.46 -5.55
C LEU A 65 -0.72 2.48 -4.71
N LYS A 66 -1.19 2.91 -3.55
CA LYS A 66 -2.05 2.09 -2.69
C LYS A 66 -3.33 1.68 -3.40
N LYS A 67 -4.03 2.61 -4.04
CA LYS A 67 -5.25 2.33 -4.80
C LYS A 67 -4.99 1.38 -5.97
N ASN A 68 -3.94 1.64 -6.73
CA ASN A 68 -3.60 0.82 -7.89
C ASN A 68 -3.12 -0.58 -7.51
N LYS A 69 -2.45 -0.75 -6.38
CA LYS A 69 -2.12 -2.08 -5.85
C LYS A 69 -3.36 -2.90 -5.47
N LEU A 70 -4.38 -2.26 -4.89
CA LEU A 70 -5.66 -2.91 -4.61
C LEU A 70 -6.37 -3.33 -5.89
N GLU A 71 -6.40 -2.47 -6.89
CA GLU A 71 -6.99 -2.76 -8.19
C GLU A 71 -6.22 -3.90 -8.90
N ARG A 72 -4.90 -3.88 -8.85
CA ARG A 72 -4.05 -4.96 -9.37
C ARG A 72 -4.39 -6.30 -8.71
N GLN A 73 -4.57 -6.31 -7.40
CA GLN A 73 -4.92 -7.52 -6.66
C GLN A 73 -6.32 -8.02 -7.05
N ARG A 74 -7.28 -7.12 -7.25
CA ARG A 74 -8.61 -7.46 -7.72
C ARG A 74 -8.57 -8.14 -9.09
N LEU A 75 -7.84 -7.58 -10.03
CA LEU A 75 -7.68 -8.13 -11.38
C LEU A 75 -6.95 -9.47 -11.36
N LYS A 76 -5.93 -9.61 -10.54
CA LYS A 76 -5.20 -10.87 -10.35
C LYS A 76 -6.12 -11.98 -9.82
N THR A 77 -7.02 -11.66 -8.90
CA THR A 77 -8.02 -12.58 -8.37
C THR A 77 -9.00 -13.00 -9.46
N MET A 78 -9.45 -12.06 -10.29
CA MET A 78 -10.35 -12.37 -11.43
C MET A 78 -9.69 -13.31 -12.43
N ILE A 79 -8.44 -13.10 -12.77
CA ILE A 79 -7.65 -13.98 -13.65
C ILE A 79 -7.55 -15.39 -13.05
N ARG A 80 -7.26 -15.46 -11.74
CA ARG A 80 -7.13 -16.74 -11.02
C ARG A 80 -8.44 -17.52 -10.98
N ARG A 81 -9.59 -16.84 -10.92
CA ARG A 81 -10.93 -17.45 -10.93
C ARG A 81 -11.44 -17.81 -12.33
N LYS A 82 -10.57 -17.80 -13.34
CA LYS A 82 -10.90 -18.11 -14.73
C LYS A 82 -11.92 -17.14 -15.38
N GLN A 83 -12.11 -15.97 -14.83
CA GLN A 83 -12.76 -14.86 -15.52
C GLN A 83 -11.74 -14.16 -16.43
N ASP A 84 -11.00 -14.99 -17.16
CA ASP A 84 -9.82 -14.61 -17.88
C ASP A 84 -10.21 -14.12 -19.27
N ASP A 85 -10.49 -12.84 -19.34
CA ASP A 85 -10.74 -12.12 -20.56
C ASP A 85 -9.46 -11.37 -21.01
N ARG A 86 -9.28 -11.23 -22.29
CA ARG A 86 -8.18 -10.46 -22.89
C ARG A 86 -8.10 -9.04 -22.34
N LYS A 87 -9.25 -8.40 -22.16
CA LYS A 87 -9.35 -7.06 -21.55
C LYS A 87 -8.84 -7.03 -20.11
N ILE A 88 -9.22 -8.02 -19.31
CA ILE A 88 -8.80 -8.12 -17.90
C ILE A 88 -7.29 -8.29 -17.80
N ARG A 89 -6.69 -9.13 -18.63
CA ARG A 89 -5.24 -9.30 -18.69
C ARG A 89 -4.52 -8.03 -19.13
N SER A 90 -5.04 -7.34 -20.11
CA SER A 90 -4.51 -6.08 -20.59
C SER A 90 -4.56 -5.01 -19.50
N ASP A 91 -5.67 -4.89 -18.80
CA ASP A 91 -5.83 -3.96 -17.67
C ASP A 91 -4.88 -4.31 -16.52
N TYR A 92 -4.71 -5.59 -16.21
CA TYR A 92 -3.77 -6.04 -15.20
C TYR A 92 -2.33 -5.63 -15.54
N LEU A 93 -1.89 -5.89 -16.77
CA LEU A 93 -0.53 -5.54 -17.20
C LEU A 93 -0.30 -4.01 -17.15
N ARG A 94 -1.29 -3.24 -17.58
CA ARG A 94 -1.23 -1.77 -17.54
C ARG A 94 -1.09 -1.26 -16.10
N ILE A 95 -1.90 -1.75 -15.19
CA ILE A 95 -1.90 -1.32 -13.78
C ILE A 95 -0.63 -1.81 -13.08
N ASP A 96 -0.18 -3.03 -13.37
CA ASP A 96 1.06 -3.56 -12.81
C ASP A 96 2.27 -2.73 -13.25
N THR A 97 2.37 -2.38 -14.52
CA THR A 97 3.42 -1.49 -15.04
C THR A 97 3.36 -0.12 -14.38
N TYR A 98 2.17 0.43 -14.20
CA TYR A 98 1.98 1.72 -13.55
C TYR A 98 2.42 1.69 -12.08
N CYS A 99 2.09 0.63 -11.35
CA CYS A 99 2.57 0.42 -9.99
C CYS A 99 4.10 0.34 -9.91
N GLN A 100 4.73 -0.36 -10.83
CA GLN A 100 6.18 -0.46 -10.91
C GLN A 100 6.83 0.90 -11.20
N ASN A 101 6.24 1.68 -12.09
CA ASN A 101 6.73 3.01 -12.43
C ASN A 101 6.62 3.98 -11.24
N MET A 102 5.53 3.90 -10.47
CA MET A 102 5.38 4.69 -9.25
C MET A 102 6.38 4.29 -8.17
N ASP A 103 6.62 3.00 -7.97
CA ASP A 103 7.64 2.51 -7.04
C ASP A 103 9.05 3.00 -7.45
N THR A 104 9.37 2.93 -8.73
CA THR A 104 10.64 3.44 -9.28
C THR A 104 10.80 4.94 -9.06
N TYR A 105 9.74 5.71 -9.28
CA TYR A 105 9.72 7.14 -9.03
C TYR A 105 10.01 7.47 -7.55
N ILE A 106 9.36 6.79 -6.63
CA ILE A 106 9.56 7.01 -5.19
C ILE A 106 11.01 6.71 -4.80
N ARG A 107 11.62 5.69 -5.37
CA ARG A 107 13.00 5.30 -5.06
C ARG A 107 14.05 6.18 -5.72
N ASN A 108 13.86 6.51 -6.99
CA ASN A 108 14.89 7.14 -7.83
C ASN A 108 14.57 8.58 -8.22
N GLY A 109 13.34 9.04 -8.02
CA GLY A 109 12.90 10.36 -8.42
C GLY A 109 12.64 10.53 -9.91
N VAL A 110 12.64 9.45 -10.69
CA VAL A 110 12.41 9.48 -12.14
C VAL A 110 11.03 8.94 -12.47
N TRP A 111 10.18 9.78 -13.04
CA TRP A 111 8.85 9.39 -13.51
C TRP A 111 8.94 8.84 -14.94
N LEU A 112 8.62 7.57 -15.11
CA LEU A 112 8.77 6.85 -16.38
C LEU A 112 7.51 6.81 -17.24
N ASP A 113 6.37 7.28 -16.72
CA ASP A 113 5.10 7.24 -17.42
C ASP A 113 4.76 8.60 -18.03
N LEU A 114 4.02 8.59 -19.14
CA LEU A 114 3.47 9.80 -19.75
C LEU A 114 2.19 10.26 -19.09
N PHE A 115 1.64 9.46 -18.19
CA PHE A 115 0.42 9.74 -17.47
C PHE A 115 0.69 9.78 -15.97
N TYR A 116 -0.12 10.54 -15.26
CA TYR A 116 -0.08 10.58 -13.79
C TYR A 116 -1.49 10.74 -13.22
N GLY A 117 -1.62 10.59 -11.93
CA GLY A 117 -2.88 10.66 -11.22
C GLY A 117 -3.38 9.29 -10.75
N GLU A 118 -4.43 9.30 -9.96
CA GLU A 118 -4.96 8.10 -9.33
C GLU A 118 -5.39 7.03 -10.35
N ASP A 119 -6.00 7.46 -11.46
CA ASP A 119 -6.50 6.60 -12.53
C ASP A 119 -5.81 6.87 -13.88
N GLN A 120 -4.60 7.41 -13.89
CA GLN A 120 -3.89 7.82 -15.09
C GLN A 120 -4.67 8.85 -15.93
N GLN A 121 -5.44 9.70 -15.27
CA GLN A 121 -6.33 10.65 -15.95
C GLN A 121 -5.63 11.89 -16.49
N HIS A 122 -4.42 12.17 -16.04
CA HIS A 122 -3.65 13.34 -16.48
C HIS A 122 -2.50 12.93 -17.38
N LYS A 123 -2.29 13.71 -18.44
CA LYS A 123 -1.16 13.49 -19.33
C LYS A 123 -0.03 14.47 -19.00
N LEU A 124 1.17 13.94 -18.82
CA LEU A 124 2.36 14.75 -18.66
C LEU A 124 2.78 15.35 -20.03
N SER A 125 3.00 16.66 -20.02
CA SER A 125 3.65 17.32 -21.16
C SER A 125 5.12 16.92 -21.22
N LEU A 126 5.67 16.73 -22.42
CA LEU A 126 7.10 16.45 -22.63
C LEU A 126 8.02 17.52 -22.03
N ILE A 127 7.52 18.74 -21.81
CA ILE A 127 8.25 19.85 -21.19
C ILE A 127 8.50 19.62 -19.70
N HIS A 128 7.71 18.75 -19.06
CA HIS A 128 7.83 18.44 -17.62
C HIS A 128 8.65 17.18 -17.33
N ILE A 129 9.11 16.52 -18.35
CA ILE A 129 10.04 15.41 -18.25
C ILE A 129 11.45 15.98 -18.40
#